data_14488af01d5aedcfbd28feb0e2fd3271
#
_entry.id   14488af01d5aedcfbd28feb0e2fd3271
#
_cell.length_a   1.000
_cell.length_b   1.000
_cell.length_c   1.000
_cell.angle_alpha   90.00
_cell.angle_beta   90.00
_cell.angle_gamma   90.00
#
_symmetry.space_group_name_H-M   'P 1'
#
loop_
_entity.id
_entity.type
_entity.pdbx_description
1 polymer ?
#
loop_
_entity_poly.entity_id
_entity_poly.type
_entity_poly.pdbx_seq_one_letter_code
_entity_poly.pdbx_strand_id
1 'polypeptide(L)'
;VENGSDVSVTVENEHKKTGVVINKVDATTGNNIAGATLVVKDANGNVIETFTSTVNGYEINGLTNGTYTVTETQAPAGYKLNSEPVIFTISDDNPTVDVTVENQPESSVVTIAKVDSVTGKMIAGAEILVTNEAGEEVARFTSTTSAYTLKDLEYCTYTIEEVSEPDGYFLTEETQTFVVDANHLTAQITIKNVPKTCDNGGKDDDECSVDVPNTGSSSTLFYLLGIVIVSSGVLYVYKNNEKAR
;
A
#
# COMPACT_ATOMS: atom_id res chain seq x y z
N VAL A 1 77.68 -2.08 41.34
CA VAL A 1 76.98 -2.50 40.13
C VAL A 1 75.51 -2.51 40.43
N GLU A 2 74.84 -1.44 39.98
CA GLU A 2 73.38 -1.32 40.09
C GLU A 2 72.71 -2.27 39.12
N ASN A 3 71.88 -3.16 39.64
CA ASN A 3 71.05 -4.02 38.85
C ASN A 3 70.07 -3.16 38.01
N GLY A 4 70.32 -3.08 36.71
CA GLY A 4 69.36 -2.48 35.79
C GLY A 4 68.09 -3.31 35.80
N SER A 5 67.02 -2.73 36.29
CA SER A 5 65.67 -3.30 36.13
C SER A 5 65.25 -3.15 34.65
N ASP A 6 65.03 -4.25 34.00
CA ASP A 6 64.42 -4.27 32.65
C ASP A 6 63.04 -3.59 32.72
N VAL A 7 62.89 -2.46 32.05
CA VAL A 7 61.59 -1.83 31.87
C VAL A 7 60.98 -2.35 30.59
N SER A 8 59.94 -3.17 30.69
CA SER A 8 59.12 -3.55 29.54
C SER A 8 58.02 -2.53 29.31
N VAL A 9 57.93 -2.00 28.13
CA VAL A 9 56.84 -1.12 27.71
C VAL A 9 55.97 -1.93 26.74
N THR A 10 54.72 -2.13 27.13
CA THR A 10 53.72 -2.69 26.21
C THR A 10 53.04 -1.56 25.45
N VAL A 11 53.11 -1.56 24.15
CA VAL A 11 52.37 -0.63 23.29
C VAL A 11 51.22 -1.43 22.71
N GLU A 12 50.00 -1.08 23.10
CA GLU A 12 48.78 -1.65 22.55
C GLU A 12 48.33 -0.79 21.38
N ASN A 13 48.14 -1.40 20.23
CA ASN A 13 47.51 -0.75 19.07
C ASN A 13 46.05 -1.22 19.01
N GLU A 14 45.11 -0.28 19.04
CA GLU A 14 43.70 -0.58 18.73
C GLU A 14 43.57 -0.80 17.22
N HIS A 15 42.90 -1.91 16.87
CA HIS A 15 42.54 -2.13 15.46
C HIS A 15 41.58 -1.03 15.01
N LYS A 16 41.88 -0.35 13.93
CA LYS A 16 41.01 0.63 13.33
C LYS A 16 39.70 -0.08 12.92
N LYS A 17 38.58 0.38 13.42
CA LYS A 17 37.28 -0.16 13.05
C LYS A 17 37.03 0.13 11.56
N THR A 18 36.89 -0.92 10.74
CA THR A 18 36.55 -0.82 9.33
C THR A 18 35.19 -1.43 9.06
N GLY A 19 34.42 -0.86 8.13
CA GLY A 19 33.13 -1.44 7.80
C GLY A 19 32.19 -0.50 7.05
N VAL A 20 30.96 -0.96 6.86
CA VAL A 20 29.90 -0.22 6.17
C VAL A 20 28.61 -0.31 6.97
N VAL A 21 27.87 0.78 7.00
CA VAL A 21 26.45 0.79 7.41
C VAL A 21 25.61 0.92 6.13
N ILE A 22 24.74 -0.05 5.87
CA ILE A 22 23.88 -0.07 4.69
C ILE A 22 22.47 0.28 5.13
N ASN A 23 21.97 1.41 4.65
CA ASN A 23 20.62 1.91 4.86
C ASN A 23 19.76 1.58 3.64
N LYS A 24 18.70 0.80 3.84
CA LYS A 24 17.70 0.54 2.82
C LYS A 24 16.56 1.53 3.02
N VAL A 25 16.29 2.41 2.06
CA VAL A 25 15.34 3.52 2.24
C VAL A 25 14.27 3.56 1.16
N ASP A 26 13.13 4.12 1.55
CA ASP A 26 12.08 4.56 0.65
C ASP A 26 12.56 5.81 -0.11
N ALA A 27 12.55 5.77 -1.43
CA ALA A 27 13.05 6.86 -2.27
C ALA A 27 12.16 8.12 -2.23
N THR A 28 10.94 8.04 -1.71
CA THR A 28 10.01 9.16 -1.60
C THR A 28 10.16 9.86 -0.24
N THR A 29 10.25 9.08 0.84
CA THR A 29 10.24 9.61 2.21
C THR A 29 11.64 9.69 2.83
N GLY A 30 12.61 8.94 2.32
CA GLY A 30 13.95 8.79 2.91
C GLY A 30 14.00 7.91 4.15
N ASN A 31 12.86 7.36 4.59
CA ASN A 31 12.79 6.51 5.77
C ASN A 31 13.37 5.12 5.50
N ASN A 32 14.02 4.53 6.49
CA ASN A 32 14.49 3.15 6.40
C ASN A 32 13.32 2.17 6.25
N ILE A 33 13.49 1.18 5.35
CA ILE A 33 12.50 0.13 5.08
C ILE A 33 13.10 -1.25 5.35
N ALA A 34 12.29 -2.14 5.90
CA ALA A 34 12.65 -3.51 6.22
C ALA A 34 12.16 -4.49 5.13
N GLY A 35 12.78 -5.67 5.04
CA GLY A 35 12.29 -6.78 4.23
C GLY A 35 12.96 -6.96 2.86
N ALA A 36 13.88 -6.07 2.46
CA ALA A 36 14.70 -6.27 1.27
C ALA A 36 15.78 -7.32 1.54
N THR A 37 16.10 -8.18 0.57
CA THR A 37 17.28 -9.03 0.60
C THR A 37 18.40 -8.39 -0.20
N LEU A 38 19.53 -8.13 0.47
CA LEU A 38 20.71 -7.51 -0.11
C LEU A 38 21.92 -8.46 -0.06
N VAL A 39 22.76 -8.38 -1.06
CA VAL A 39 24.00 -9.15 -1.19
C VAL A 39 25.17 -8.20 -1.36
N VAL A 40 26.18 -8.32 -0.50
CA VAL A 40 27.44 -7.58 -0.60
C VAL A 40 28.50 -8.50 -1.20
N LYS A 41 29.22 -8.00 -2.21
CA LYS A 41 30.33 -8.72 -2.89
C LYS A 41 31.60 -7.89 -2.90
N ASP A 42 32.74 -8.58 -2.89
CA ASP A 42 34.06 -7.96 -3.15
C ASP A 42 34.29 -7.70 -4.66
N ALA A 43 35.43 -7.10 -4.99
CA ALA A 43 35.80 -6.81 -6.37
C ALA A 43 36.00 -8.07 -7.25
N ASN A 44 36.16 -9.24 -6.64
CA ASN A 44 36.32 -10.53 -7.34
C ASN A 44 34.97 -11.22 -7.55
N GLY A 45 33.87 -10.63 -7.03
CA GLY A 45 32.52 -11.20 -7.08
C GLY A 45 32.21 -12.21 -5.97
N ASN A 46 33.10 -12.38 -4.99
CA ASN A 46 32.82 -13.24 -3.84
C ASN A 46 31.78 -12.60 -2.95
N VAL A 47 30.81 -13.39 -2.51
CA VAL A 47 29.79 -12.93 -1.54
C VAL A 47 30.46 -12.77 -0.18
N ILE A 48 30.38 -11.55 0.36
CA ILE A 48 30.84 -11.20 1.70
C ILE A 48 29.72 -11.39 2.71
N GLU A 49 28.50 -10.93 2.37
CA GLU A 49 27.36 -10.97 3.26
C GLU A 49 26.06 -11.03 2.45
N THR A 50 25.05 -11.70 3.01
CA THR A 50 23.65 -11.66 2.53
C THR A 50 22.76 -11.42 3.74
N PHE A 51 21.95 -10.40 3.70
CA PHE A 51 21.12 -10.01 4.83
C PHE A 51 19.77 -9.46 4.39
N THR A 52 18.83 -9.41 5.35
CA THR A 52 17.52 -8.75 5.17
C THR A 52 17.58 -7.39 5.83
N SER A 53 17.12 -6.36 5.12
CA SER A 53 17.08 -4.98 5.64
C SER A 53 16.14 -4.86 6.83
N THR A 54 16.49 -3.93 7.72
CA THR A 54 15.69 -3.54 8.90
C THR A 54 15.50 -2.04 8.90
N VAL A 55 14.66 -1.53 9.82
CA VAL A 55 14.46 -0.08 10.01
C VAL A 55 15.66 0.63 10.65
N ASN A 56 16.70 -0.12 11.06
CA ASN A 56 17.90 0.43 11.72
C ASN A 56 19.09 0.07 10.86
N GLY A 57 19.36 0.46 9.74
CA GLY A 57 20.55 0.13 8.95
C GLY A 57 21.17 -1.26 9.23
N TYR A 58 21.98 -1.78 8.37
CA TYR A 58 22.72 -3.04 8.56
C TYR A 58 24.23 -2.77 8.59
N GLU A 59 24.90 -3.20 9.65
CA GLU A 59 26.32 -2.94 9.87
C GLU A 59 27.15 -4.18 9.53
N ILE A 60 28.16 -4.03 8.65
CA ILE A 60 29.16 -5.04 8.36
C ILE A 60 30.51 -4.52 8.81
N ASN A 61 31.14 -5.20 9.76
CA ASN A 61 32.41 -4.80 10.35
C ASN A 61 33.56 -5.67 9.86
N GLY A 62 34.78 -5.13 9.95
CA GLY A 62 36.02 -5.85 9.65
C GLY A 62 36.30 -6.03 8.15
N LEU A 63 35.70 -5.20 7.30
CA LEU A 63 36.00 -5.21 5.87
C LEU A 63 37.47 -4.75 5.62
N THR A 64 38.17 -5.45 4.74
CA THR A 64 39.51 -5.04 4.32
C THR A 64 39.46 -3.88 3.32
N ASN A 65 40.60 -3.17 3.14
CA ASN A 65 40.67 -2.15 2.09
C ASN A 65 40.34 -2.77 0.71
N GLY A 66 39.41 -2.15 -0.01
CA GLY A 66 38.94 -2.65 -1.29
C GLY A 66 37.63 -2.03 -1.72
N THR A 67 37.21 -2.37 -2.93
CA THR A 67 35.95 -1.96 -3.52
C THR A 67 34.93 -3.07 -3.38
N TYR A 68 33.75 -2.72 -3.01
CA TYR A 68 32.60 -3.60 -2.76
C TYR A 68 31.39 -3.14 -3.54
N THR A 69 30.46 -4.05 -3.78
CA THR A 69 29.14 -3.76 -4.33
C THR A 69 28.06 -4.29 -3.39
N VAL A 70 26.99 -3.54 -3.22
CA VAL A 70 25.74 -4.02 -2.62
C VAL A 70 24.66 -4.03 -3.69
N THR A 71 23.94 -5.15 -3.81
CA THR A 71 22.86 -5.33 -4.79
C THR A 71 21.64 -5.90 -4.09
N GLU A 72 20.47 -5.36 -4.40
CA GLU A 72 19.21 -5.93 -3.96
C GLU A 72 18.83 -7.12 -4.83
N THR A 73 18.49 -8.25 -4.20
CA THR A 73 18.03 -9.47 -4.89
C THR A 73 16.54 -9.74 -4.70
N GLN A 74 15.93 -9.12 -3.68
CA GLN A 74 14.50 -9.16 -3.43
C GLN A 74 14.06 -7.83 -2.80
N ALA A 75 13.05 -7.20 -3.39
CA ALA A 75 12.48 -5.97 -2.86
C ALA A 75 11.62 -6.23 -1.60
N PRO A 76 11.47 -5.23 -0.73
CA PRO A 76 10.45 -5.27 0.30
C PRO A 76 9.05 -5.33 -0.33
N ALA A 77 8.07 -5.87 0.41
CA ALA A 77 6.68 -5.83 -0.05
C ALA A 77 6.23 -4.38 -0.31
N GLY A 78 5.55 -4.16 -1.43
CA GLY A 78 5.08 -2.83 -1.85
C GLY A 78 6.11 -1.94 -2.53
N TYR A 79 7.29 -2.48 -2.84
CA TYR A 79 8.36 -1.74 -3.51
C TYR A 79 8.82 -2.45 -4.78
N LYS A 80 9.25 -1.66 -5.77
CA LYS A 80 9.88 -2.16 -7.01
C LYS A 80 11.29 -2.61 -6.71
N LEU A 81 11.70 -3.76 -7.27
CA LEU A 81 13.08 -4.23 -7.17
C LEU A 81 14.04 -3.22 -7.82
N ASN A 82 15.06 -2.78 -7.06
CA ASN A 82 16.18 -2.00 -7.55
C ASN A 82 17.43 -2.88 -7.63
N SER A 83 17.68 -3.49 -8.78
CA SER A 83 18.83 -4.37 -9.01
C SER A 83 20.12 -3.63 -9.37
N GLU A 84 20.11 -2.29 -9.45
CA GLU A 84 21.31 -1.50 -9.75
C GLU A 84 22.30 -1.59 -8.58
N PRO A 85 23.58 -2.03 -8.84
CA PRO A 85 24.57 -2.16 -7.79
C PRO A 85 24.99 -0.79 -7.26
N VAL A 86 25.07 -0.65 -5.94
CA VAL A 86 25.72 0.50 -5.29
C VAL A 86 27.15 0.10 -4.93
N ILE A 87 28.10 0.92 -5.38
CA ILE A 87 29.54 0.66 -5.19
C ILE A 87 30.06 1.52 -4.04
N PHE A 88 30.86 0.93 -3.15
CA PHE A 88 31.54 1.64 -2.07
C PHE A 88 32.99 1.13 -1.90
N THR A 89 33.83 1.94 -1.27
CA THR A 89 35.25 1.62 -1.08
C THR A 89 35.66 1.84 0.37
N ILE A 90 36.30 0.83 0.96
CA ILE A 90 36.97 0.91 2.26
C ILE A 90 38.44 1.18 2.02
N SER A 91 39.00 2.16 2.71
CA SER A 91 40.40 2.53 2.64
C SER A 91 40.93 3.02 4.00
N ASP A 92 42.26 3.18 4.12
CA ASP A 92 42.85 3.72 5.34
C ASP A 92 42.37 5.16 5.65
N ASP A 93 42.04 5.94 4.62
CA ASP A 93 41.54 7.30 4.76
C ASP A 93 40.00 7.32 5.02
N ASN A 94 39.31 6.27 4.56
CA ASN A 94 37.87 6.12 4.72
C ASN A 94 37.52 4.71 5.22
N PRO A 95 37.78 4.40 6.49
CA PRO A 95 37.66 3.05 7.04
C PRO A 95 36.22 2.63 7.31
N THR A 96 35.31 3.59 7.47
CA THR A 96 33.86 3.37 7.68
C THR A 96 33.06 4.19 6.67
N VAL A 97 32.03 3.58 6.07
CA VAL A 97 31.23 4.17 5.01
C VAL A 97 29.73 3.97 5.31
N ASP A 98 28.92 4.99 5.05
CA ASP A 98 27.48 4.88 5.00
C ASP A 98 27.03 4.73 3.54
N VAL A 99 26.22 3.71 3.27
CA VAL A 99 25.68 3.41 1.94
C VAL A 99 24.16 3.41 1.99
N THR A 100 23.53 4.08 1.04
CA THR A 100 22.08 4.11 0.87
C THR A 100 21.68 3.32 -0.38
N VAL A 101 20.73 2.41 -0.22
CA VAL A 101 20.09 1.67 -1.31
C VAL A 101 18.60 2.03 -1.29
N GLU A 102 18.13 2.65 -2.37
CA GLU A 102 16.76 3.18 -2.46
C GLU A 102 15.83 2.22 -3.18
N ASN A 103 14.54 2.15 -2.75
CA ASN A 103 13.48 1.54 -3.53
C ASN A 103 12.35 2.54 -3.77
N GLN A 104 11.80 2.49 -4.98
CA GLN A 104 10.58 3.22 -5.31
C GLN A 104 9.38 2.40 -4.86
N PRO A 105 8.40 3.02 -4.15
CA PRO A 105 7.13 2.37 -3.87
C PRO A 105 6.45 1.89 -5.16
N GLU A 106 5.72 0.80 -5.08
CA GLU A 106 4.78 0.42 -6.14
C GLU A 106 3.57 1.34 -6.09
N SER A 107 3.06 1.68 -7.28
CA SER A 107 1.90 2.56 -7.41
C SER A 107 0.62 1.82 -7.11
N SER A 108 -0.20 2.35 -6.21
CA SER A 108 -1.56 1.85 -6.03
C SER A 108 -2.47 2.32 -7.17
N VAL A 109 -3.42 1.46 -7.59
CA VAL A 109 -4.43 1.79 -8.61
C VAL A 109 -5.78 1.25 -8.15
N VAL A 110 -6.70 2.15 -7.80
CA VAL A 110 -8.06 1.81 -7.39
C VAL A 110 -9.05 2.38 -8.39
N THR A 111 -9.93 1.53 -8.93
CA THR A 111 -10.98 1.94 -9.85
C THR A 111 -12.34 1.89 -9.17
N ILE A 112 -13.15 2.92 -9.33
CA ILE A 112 -14.48 3.06 -8.75
C ILE A 112 -15.50 3.23 -9.89
N ALA A 113 -16.40 2.27 -10.02
CA ALA A 113 -17.47 2.29 -11.00
C ALA A 113 -18.82 2.54 -10.32
N LYS A 114 -19.61 3.48 -10.86
CA LYS A 114 -20.98 3.73 -10.45
C LYS A 114 -21.91 3.06 -11.44
N VAL A 115 -22.79 2.15 -11.00
CA VAL A 115 -23.63 1.35 -11.91
C VAL A 115 -25.08 1.30 -11.48
N ASP A 116 -25.95 1.13 -12.45
CA ASP A 116 -27.34 0.76 -12.29
C ASP A 116 -27.44 -0.66 -11.73
N SER A 117 -28.17 -0.86 -10.65
CA SER A 117 -28.26 -2.14 -9.93
C SER A 117 -28.98 -3.24 -10.73
N VAL A 118 -29.81 -2.85 -11.70
CA VAL A 118 -30.61 -3.77 -12.52
C VAL A 118 -29.88 -4.16 -13.80
N THR A 119 -29.33 -3.17 -14.50
CA THR A 119 -28.72 -3.38 -15.82
C THR A 119 -27.22 -3.59 -15.77
N GLY A 120 -26.56 -3.21 -14.67
CA GLY A 120 -25.11 -3.22 -14.53
C GLY A 120 -24.39 -2.17 -15.36
N LYS A 121 -25.10 -1.29 -16.07
CA LYS A 121 -24.50 -0.23 -16.88
C LYS A 121 -23.99 0.88 -15.99
N MET A 122 -22.87 1.49 -16.39
CA MET A 122 -22.33 2.66 -15.70
C MET A 122 -23.29 3.86 -15.82
N ILE A 123 -23.45 4.61 -14.72
CA ILE A 123 -24.31 5.77 -14.61
C ILE A 123 -23.52 7.00 -14.21
N ALA A 124 -23.89 8.13 -14.79
CA ALA A 124 -23.29 9.43 -14.54
C ALA A 124 -24.14 10.27 -13.58
N GLY A 125 -23.51 11.23 -12.87
CA GLY A 125 -24.19 12.26 -12.10
C GLY A 125 -24.19 12.04 -10.58
N ALA A 126 -23.77 10.89 -10.05
CA ALA A 126 -23.58 10.71 -8.63
C ALA A 126 -22.34 11.46 -8.12
N GLU A 127 -22.45 12.15 -7.00
CA GLU A 127 -21.28 12.70 -6.30
C GLU A 127 -20.75 11.67 -5.29
N ILE A 128 -19.47 11.33 -5.46
CA ILE A 128 -18.77 10.33 -4.63
C ILE A 128 -17.67 11.03 -3.84
N LEU A 129 -17.59 10.73 -2.56
CA LEU A 129 -16.53 11.15 -1.65
C LEU A 129 -15.70 9.94 -1.22
N VAL A 130 -14.38 10.10 -1.23
CA VAL A 130 -13.42 9.13 -0.67
C VAL A 130 -12.65 9.81 0.44
N THR A 131 -12.64 9.19 1.62
CA THR A 131 -11.91 9.67 2.80
C THR A 131 -10.91 8.64 3.29
N ASN A 132 -9.83 9.10 3.96
CA ASN A 132 -8.88 8.23 4.66
C ASN A 132 -9.39 7.87 6.08
N GLU A 133 -8.61 7.10 6.84
CA GLU A 133 -8.94 6.70 8.23
C GLU A 133 -9.10 7.89 9.19
N ALA A 134 -8.45 9.03 8.91
CA ALA A 134 -8.59 10.25 9.68
C ALA A 134 -9.86 11.05 9.34
N GLY A 135 -10.64 10.59 8.34
CA GLY A 135 -11.81 11.29 7.82
C GLY A 135 -11.46 12.46 6.90
N GLU A 136 -10.22 12.57 6.45
CA GLU A 136 -9.80 13.61 5.52
C GLU A 136 -10.20 13.24 4.09
N GLU A 137 -10.68 14.23 3.33
CA GLU A 137 -11.05 14.07 1.94
C GLU A 137 -9.81 13.77 1.06
N VAL A 138 -9.82 12.62 0.41
CA VAL A 138 -8.76 12.18 -0.52
C VAL A 138 -9.18 12.44 -1.97
N ALA A 139 -10.44 12.24 -2.28
CA ALA A 139 -11.01 12.54 -3.58
C ALA A 139 -12.51 12.84 -3.47
N ARG A 140 -12.96 13.75 -4.33
CA ARG A 140 -14.40 14.02 -4.57
C ARG A 140 -14.59 14.13 -6.07
N PHE A 141 -15.55 13.38 -6.61
CA PHE A 141 -15.79 13.36 -8.05
C PHE A 141 -17.24 13.07 -8.38
N THR A 142 -17.67 13.53 -9.55
CA THR A 142 -18.96 13.16 -10.15
C THR A 142 -18.78 11.93 -11.03
N SER A 143 -19.60 10.91 -10.86
CA SER A 143 -19.57 9.69 -11.67
C SER A 143 -19.86 9.99 -13.15
N THR A 144 -19.26 9.19 -14.03
CA THR A 144 -19.45 9.25 -15.46
C THR A 144 -19.81 7.85 -16.00
N THR A 145 -19.94 7.71 -17.32
CA THR A 145 -20.09 6.40 -17.97
C THR A 145 -18.76 5.62 -18.09
N SER A 146 -17.74 6.04 -17.33
CA SER A 146 -16.45 5.36 -17.18
C SER A 146 -16.08 5.28 -15.71
N ALA A 147 -15.31 4.26 -15.31
CA ALA A 147 -14.82 4.16 -13.96
C ALA A 147 -13.84 5.31 -13.63
N TYR A 148 -13.91 5.82 -12.42
CA TYR A 148 -12.94 6.76 -11.88
C TYR A 148 -11.72 6.01 -11.36
N THR A 149 -10.51 6.54 -11.56
CA THR A 149 -9.27 5.89 -11.14
C THR A 149 -8.50 6.77 -10.16
N LEU A 150 -8.24 6.22 -8.98
CA LEU A 150 -7.32 6.76 -7.99
C LEU A 150 -5.97 6.06 -8.14
N LYS A 151 -4.89 6.83 -7.99
CA LYS A 151 -3.50 6.34 -8.08
C LYS A 151 -2.69 6.88 -6.93
N ASP A 152 -1.59 6.18 -6.62
CA ASP A 152 -0.58 6.64 -5.67
C ASP A 152 -1.16 6.95 -4.28
N LEU A 153 -2.15 6.16 -3.86
CA LEU A 153 -2.75 6.26 -2.54
C LEU A 153 -1.77 5.73 -1.48
N GLU A 154 -1.71 6.41 -0.34
CA GLU A 154 -0.95 5.97 0.82
C GLU A 154 -1.52 4.68 1.43
N TYR A 155 -0.71 3.97 2.22
CA TYR A 155 -1.15 2.74 2.89
C TYR A 155 -2.08 3.09 4.05
N CYS A 156 -3.38 2.94 3.82
CA CYS A 156 -4.41 3.04 4.85
C CYS A 156 -5.73 2.42 4.39
N THR A 157 -6.72 2.44 5.27
CA THR A 157 -8.11 2.11 4.94
C THR A 157 -8.84 3.35 4.46
N TYR A 158 -9.56 3.21 3.36
CA TYR A 158 -10.36 4.27 2.76
C TYR A 158 -11.84 3.95 2.85
N THR A 159 -12.65 4.98 3.02
CA THR A 159 -14.11 4.90 2.99
C THR A 159 -14.64 5.65 1.78
N ILE A 160 -15.60 5.05 1.10
CA ILE A 160 -16.31 5.63 -0.05
C ILE A 160 -17.77 5.80 0.33
N GLU A 161 -18.32 6.97 0.07
CA GLU A 161 -19.75 7.26 0.23
C GLU A 161 -20.31 7.99 -0.99
N GLU A 162 -21.59 7.80 -1.26
CA GLU A 162 -22.33 8.59 -2.20
C GLU A 162 -22.91 9.79 -1.48
N VAL A 163 -22.52 10.99 -1.91
CA VAL A 163 -22.96 12.27 -1.31
C VAL A 163 -24.27 12.74 -1.94
N SER A 164 -24.42 12.50 -3.25
CA SER A 164 -25.68 12.77 -3.97
C SER A 164 -25.93 11.73 -5.04
N GLU A 165 -27.21 11.39 -5.22
CA GLU A 165 -27.63 10.42 -6.22
C GLU A 165 -27.63 10.99 -7.65
N PRO A 166 -27.49 10.13 -8.68
CA PRO A 166 -27.73 10.51 -10.07
C PRO A 166 -29.23 10.73 -10.32
N ASP A 167 -29.56 11.53 -11.31
CA ASP A 167 -30.94 11.74 -11.74
C ASP A 167 -31.64 10.42 -12.07
N GLY A 168 -32.83 10.21 -11.49
CA GLY A 168 -33.63 9.00 -11.70
C GLY A 168 -33.23 7.80 -10.86
N TYR A 169 -32.37 7.99 -9.85
CA TYR A 169 -31.94 6.93 -8.93
C TYR A 169 -32.18 7.33 -7.47
N PHE A 170 -32.23 6.33 -6.60
CA PHE A 170 -32.23 6.55 -5.16
C PHE A 170 -30.79 6.68 -4.64
N LEU A 171 -30.60 7.53 -3.64
CA LEU A 171 -29.31 7.63 -2.92
C LEU A 171 -28.95 6.28 -2.29
N THR A 172 -27.69 5.88 -2.40
CA THR A 172 -27.13 4.74 -1.67
C THR A 172 -26.56 5.25 -0.36
N GLU A 173 -27.18 4.86 0.77
CA GLU A 173 -26.67 5.17 2.12
C GLU A 173 -25.55 4.22 2.57
N GLU A 174 -25.27 3.17 1.80
CA GLU A 174 -24.26 2.17 2.12
C GLU A 174 -22.86 2.71 1.80
N THR A 175 -22.02 2.83 2.83
CA THR A 175 -20.60 3.13 2.67
C THR A 175 -19.81 1.85 2.34
N GLN A 176 -18.78 1.97 1.50
CA GLN A 176 -17.85 0.89 1.20
C GLN A 176 -16.46 1.26 1.68
N THR A 177 -15.67 0.24 2.05
CA THR A 177 -14.29 0.44 2.45
C THR A 177 -13.35 -0.40 1.59
N PHE A 178 -12.12 0.10 1.39
CA PHE A 178 -11.03 -0.65 0.79
C PHE A 178 -9.72 -0.34 1.50
N VAL A 179 -8.79 -1.28 1.44
CA VAL A 179 -7.46 -1.13 2.04
C VAL A 179 -6.43 -1.02 0.92
N VAL A 180 -5.50 -0.09 1.09
CA VAL A 180 -4.26 -0.02 0.30
C VAL A 180 -3.12 -0.37 1.24
N ASP A 181 -2.39 -1.43 0.93
CA ASP A 181 -1.18 -1.85 1.62
C ASP A 181 -0.24 -2.57 0.64
N ALA A 182 0.91 -3.03 1.12
CA ALA A 182 1.90 -3.72 0.30
C ALA A 182 1.37 -4.97 -0.45
N ASN A 183 0.26 -5.55 0.00
CA ASN A 183 -0.36 -6.73 -0.62
C ASN A 183 -1.62 -6.38 -1.42
N HIS A 184 -2.16 -5.18 -1.22
CA HIS A 184 -3.43 -4.70 -1.81
C HIS A 184 -3.21 -3.36 -2.52
N LEU A 185 -2.38 -3.36 -3.57
CA LEU A 185 -2.07 -2.17 -4.37
C LEU A 185 -3.12 -1.88 -5.44
N THR A 186 -4.01 -2.84 -5.73
CA THR A 186 -5.07 -2.67 -6.75
C THR A 186 -6.41 -3.08 -6.18
N ALA A 187 -7.46 -2.29 -6.49
CA ALA A 187 -8.84 -2.63 -6.17
C ALA A 187 -9.80 -2.17 -7.28
N GLN A 188 -10.90 -2.90 -7.41
CA GLN A 188 -12.03 -2.52 -8.28
C GLN A 188 -13.29 -2.49 -7.42
N ILE A 189 -13.91 -1.32 -7.32
CA ILE A 189 -15.05 -1.08 -6.46
C ILE A 189 -16.26 -0.71 -7.33
N THR A 190 -17.41 -1.26 -7.00
CA THR A 190 -18.65 -1.00 -7.72
C THR A 190 -19.72 -0.51 -6.75
N ILE A 191 -20.17 0.72 -6.95
CA ILE A 191 -21.26 1.33 -6.19
C ILE A 191 -22.52 1.23 -7.04
N LYS A 192 -23.61 0.70 -6.46
CA LYS A 192 -24.86 0.43 -7.17
C LYS A 192 -25.96 1.37 -6.70
N ASN A 193 -26.71 1.99 -7.64
CA ASN A 193 -27.96 2.69 -7.33
C ASN A 193 -29.15 1.93 -7.91
N VAL A 194 -30.24 2.00 -7.16
CA VAL A 194 -31.52 1.47 -7.59
C VAL A 194 -32.23 2.54 -8.41
N PRO A 195 -32.67 2.24 -9.64
CA PRO A 195 -33.42 3.22 -10.43
C PRO A 195 -34.78 3.51 -9.78
N LYS A 196 -35.21 4.77 -9.84
CA LYS A 196 -36.59 5.18 -9.50
C LYS A 196 -37.49 4.72 -10.64
N THR A 197 -38.36 3.75 -10.39
CA THR A 197 -39.36 3.32 -11.37
C THR A 197 -40.63 4.10 -11.11
N CYS A 198 -41.02 4.97 -12.05
CA CYS A 198 -42.29 5.64 -11.99
C CYS A 198 -43.32 4.79 -12.77
N ASP A 199 -44.33 4.29 -12.09
CA ASP A 199 -45.42 3.57 -12.74
C ASP A 199 -46.26 4.61 -13.54
N ASN A 200 -46.35 4.45 -14.88
CA ASN A 200 -47.05 5.38 -15.78
C ASN A 200 -48.57 5.36 -15.64
N GLY A 201 -49.13 5.05 -14.45
CA GLY A 201 -50.55 4.86 -14.23
C GLY A 201 -51.29 5.85 -13.30
N GLY A 202 -50.60 6.81 -12.68
CA GLY A 202 -51.21 7.74 -11.74
C GLY A 202 -50.77 9.19 -11.95
N LYS A 203 -51.74 10.05 -12.07
CA LYS A 203 -51.55 11.50 -12.01
C LYS A 203 -51.31 11.87 -10.54
N ASP A 204 -50.10 12.09 -10.15
CA ASP A 204 -49.65 13.00 -9.09
C ASP A 204 -48.14 12.87 -8.93
N ASP A 205 -47.43 13.97 -9.02
CA ASP A 205 -46.01 14.12 -9.34
C ASP A 205 -45.02 13.85 -8.18
N ASP A 206 -45.36 13.13 -7.11
CA ASP A 206 -44.52 13.07 -5.90
C ASP A 206 -44.22 11.68 -5.29
N GLU A 207 -44.64 10.55 -5.89
CA GLU A 207 -44.33 9.22 -5.34
C GLU A 207 -43.76 8.27 -6.42
N CYS A 208 -42.46 8.30 -6.61
CA CYS A 208 -41.73 7.16 -7.25
C CYS A 208 -41.55 6.06 -6.20
N SER A 209 -42.34 4.98 -6.29
CA SER A 209 -42.20 3.81 -5.43
C SER A 209 -41.23 2.80 -6.00
N VAL A 210 -40.51 2.09 -5.14
CA VAL A 210 -39.68 0.94 -5.54
C VAL A 210 -40.62 -0.24 -5.75
N ASP A 211 -40.84 -0.68 -6.99
CA ASP A 211 -41.42 -1.98 -7.25
C ASP A 211 -40.40 -3.08 -6.91
N VAL A 212 -40.44 -3.53 -5.66
CA VAL A 212 -39.83 -4.82 -5.29
C VAL A 212 -40.72 -5.90 -5.92
N PRO A 213 -40.21 -6.83 -6.73
CA PRO A 213 -41.00 -7.91 -7.29
C PRO A 213 -41.73 -8.65 -6.18
N ASN A 214 -43.06 -8.60 -6.20
CA ASN A 214 -43.88 -9.30 -5.24
C ASN A 214 -43.85 -10.80 -5.53
N THR A 215 -42.79 -11.48 -5.01
CA THR A 215 -42.80 -12.93 -4.90
C THR A 215 -43.62 -13.30 -3.69
N GLY A 216 -44.88 -13.72 -3.93
CA GLY A 216 -45.89 -14.02 -2.96
C GLY A 216 -45.41 -14.58 -1.64
N SER A 217 -45.93 -13.96 -0.57
CA SER A 217 -46.14 -14.55 0.76
C SER A 217 -44.98 -15.33 1.38
N SER A 218 -44.07 -14.61 1.99
CA SER A 218 -43.58 -14.79 3.38
C SER A 218 -42.42 -13.85 3.61
N SER A 219 -42.42 -13.19 4.76
CA SER A 219 -41.41 -12.24 5.21
C SER A 219 -40.03 -12.89 5.25
N THR A 220 -39.26 -12.73 4.17
CA THR A 220 -37.85 -13.08 4.14
C THR A 220 -37.09 -11.81 3.77
N LEU A 221 -36.40 -11.27 4.74
CA LEU A 221 -35.52 -10.13 4.63
C LEU A 221 -34.41 -10.48 3.64
N PHE A 222 -34.34 -9.81 2.49
CA PHE A 222 -33.23 -9.97 1.55
C PHE A 222 -32.08 -9.08 1.98
N TYR A 223 -30.98 -9.70 2.42
CA TYR A 223 -29.69 -9.03 2.60
C TYR A 223 -29.04 -8.81 1.23
N LEU A 224 -28.80 -7.56 0.87
CA LEU A 224 -27.91 -7.23 -0.24
C LEU A 224 -26.46 -7.44 0.21
N LEU A 225 -25.87 -8.52 -0.26
CA LEU A 225 -24.43 -8.80 -0.09
C LEU A 225 -23.64 -7.95 -1.09
N GLY A 226 -22.92 -6.94 -0.60
CA GLY A 226 -21.88 -6.27 -1.38
C GLY A 226 -20.70 -7.23 -1.61
N ILE A 227 -20.43 -7.56 -2.87
CA ILE A 227 -19.25 -8.39 -3.22
C ILE A 227 -18.13 -7.44 -3.63
N VAL A 228 -17.06 -7.41 -2.83
CA VAL A 228 -15.79 -6.80 -3.23
C VAL A 228 -14.95 -7.90 -3.89
N ILE A 229 -14.68 -7.75 -5.19
CA ILE A 229 -13.78 -8.67 -5.89
C ILE A 229 -12.38 -8.08 -5.83
N VAL A 230 -11.51 -8.65 -5.00
CA VAL A 230 -10.08 -8.35 -4.98
C VAL A 230 -9.40 -9.33 -5.94
N SER A 231 -8.57 -8.84 -6.84
CA SER A 231 -7.89 -9.62 -7.89
C SER A 231 -6.86 -10.65 -7.38
N SER A 232 -6.76 -10.86 -6.07
CA SER A 232 -5.90 -11.85 -5.41
C SER A 232 -6.65 -13.03 -4.78
N GLY A 233 -7.90 -13.30 -5.14
CA GLY A 233 -8.60 -14.56 -4.81
C GLY A 233 -9.08 -14.70 -3.36
N VAL A 234 -9.17 -13.64 -2.58
CA VAL A 234 -9.74 -13.69 -1.22
C VAL A 234 -11.11 -13.03 -1.21
N LEU A 235 -12.13 -13.82 -0.86
CA LEU A 235 -13.51 -13.38 -0.71
C LEU A 235 -13.73 -12.90 0.73
N TYR A 236 -13.96 -11.60 0.93
CA TYR A 236 -14.40 -11.06 2.22
C TYR A 236 -15.93 -10.96 2.23
N VAL A 237 -16.57 -11.70 3.14
CA VAL A 237 -18.00 -11.60 3.41
C VAL A 237 -18.17 -10.72 4.65
N TYR A 238 -18.75 -9.54 4.49
CA TYR A 238 -19.06 -8.64 5.61
C TYR A 238 -20.42 -9.01 6.20
N LYS A 239 -20.46 -9.25 7.51
CA LYS A 239 -21.69 -9.53 8.27
C LYS A 239 -22.12 -8.25 9.01
N ASN A 240 -23.19 -7.62 8.58
CA ASN A 240 -23.76 -6.47 9.27
C ASN A 240 -24.43 -6.93 10.58
N ASN A 241 -24.01 -6.37 11.71
CA ASN A 241 -24.66 -6.56 13.00
C ASN A 241 -25.71 -5.43 13.19
N GLU A 242 -26.95 -5.68 12.86
CA GLU A 242 -28.04 -4.84 13.34
C GLU A 242 -28.29 -5.11 14.82
N LYS A 243 -28.21 -4.06 15.64
CA LYS A 243 -28.80 -4.03 16.98
C LYS A 243 -30.29 -3.81 16.82
N ALA A 244 -31.06 -4.84 17.13
CA ALA A 244 -32.51 -4.71 17.32
C ALA A 244 -32.81 -3.71 18.47
N ARG A 245 -33.72 -2.80 18.19
CA ARG A 245 -34.56 -2.09 19.18
C ARG A 245 -35.97 -2.63 19.12
#